data_b97845c522172d4d90faafe99a53042d
#
_entry.id   b97845c522172d4d90faafe99a53042d
#
_cell.length_a   1.000
_cell.length_b   1.000
_cell.length_c   1.000
_cell.angle_alpha   90.00
_cell.angle_beta   90.00
_cell.angle_gamma   90.00
#
_symmetry.space_group_name_H-M   'P 1'
#
loop_
_entity.id
_entity.type
_entity.pdbx_description
1 polymer ?
#
loop_
_entity_poly.entity_id
_entity_poly.type
_entity_poly.pdbx_seq_one_letter_code
_entity_poly.pdbx_strand_id
1 'polypeptide(L)'
;MQEAGVGAVMDSYNPLNGVHATENSWLNIDVLRKQWGFKGILMSDWTSVYSGVGAANGGLDLEMPVGKFMTREILIPAIENGIVKEETIDAKVRHILQTLIAFGALDTPREDKSIDKDNAQSKEIALDLAREGVVLLKNDNGTLPYRNGRTLVIGPNADSHRRRKRICHPLFGSVTL
;
A
#
# COMPACT_ATOMS: atom_id res chain seq x y z
N MET A 1 6.43 3.96 -15.88
CA MET A 1 6.76 4.72 -14.66
C MET A 1 7.12 6.16 -15.00
N GLN A 2 8.14 6.43 -15.82
CA GLN A 2 8.53 7.79 -16.23
C GLN A 2 7.42 8.50 -17.00
N GLU A 3 6.81 7.85 -17.99
CA GLU A 3 5.74 8.41 -18.82
C GLU A 3 4.46 8.73 -18.02
N ALA A 4 4.16 7.95 -17.00
CA ALA A 4 2.95 8.14 -16.17
C ALA A 4 3.15 9.13 -15.01
N GLY A 5 4.36 9.61 -14.76
CA GLY A 5 4.65 10.55 -13.67
C GLY A 5 4.36 10.00 -12.28
N VAL A 6 4.69 8.72 -12.04
CA VAL A 6 4.42 8.05 -10.76
C VAL A 6 5.17 8.74 -9.63
N GLY A 7 4.46 9.17 -8.58
CA GLY A 7 5.03 9.87 -7.42
C GLY A 7 5.52 8.94 -6.31
N ALA A 8 4.96 7.74 -6.20
CA ALA A 8 5.35 6.76 -5.19
C ALA A 8 5.29 5.34 -5.72
N VAL A 9 6.17 4.48 -5.20
CA VAL A 9 6.21 3.03 -5.46
C VAL A 9 6.19 2.30 -4.14
N MET A 10 5.52 1.17 -4.09
CA MET A 10 5.44 0.32 -2.91
C MET A 10 6.18 -0.98 -3.15
N ASP A 11 7.07 -1.34 -2.23
CA ASP A 11 7.72 -2.64 -2.20
C ASP A 11 6.78 -3.74 -1.72
N SER A 12 7.05 -4.97 -2.15
CA SER A 12 6.27 -6.14 -1.79
C SER A 12 6.82 -6.87 -0.56
N TYR A 13 6.04 -7.83 -0.04
CA TYR A 13 6.48 -8.74 1.03
C TYR A 13 7.53 -9.74 0.57
N ASN A 14 7.54 -10.05 -0.72
CA ASN A 14 8.30 -11.16 -1.28
C ASN A 14 9.81 -10.89 -1.25
N PRO A 15 10.63 -11.89 -0.97
CA PRO A 15 12.05 -11.84 -1.26
C PRO A 15 12.31 -11.95 -2.77
N LEU A 16 13.28 -11.20 -3.24
CA LEU A 16 13.84 -11.31 -4.57
C LEU A 16 15.28 -11.79 -4.44
N ASN A 17 15.60 -12.94 -5.03
CA ASN A 17 16.91 -13.59 -4.90
C ASN A 17 17.35 -13.79 -3.44
N GLY A 18 16.40 -14.13 -2.55
CA GLY A 18 16.66 -14.40 -1.14
C GLY A 18 16.73 -13.17 -0.23
N VAL A 19 16.59 -11.94 -0.76
CA VAL A 19 16.56 -10.69 0.01
C VAL A 19 15.18 -10.05 -0.09
N HIS A 20 14.58 -9.67 1.03
CA HIS A 20 13.28 -8.98 1.05
C HIS A 20 13.32 -7.73 0.19
N ALA A 21 12.26 -7.46 -0.56
CA ALA A 21 12.18 -6.34 -1.49
C ALA A 21 12.57 -5.02 -0.83
N THR A 22 12.08 -4.77 0.38
CA THR A 22 12.37 -3.56 1.17
C THR A 22 13.84 -3.37 1.56
N GLU A 23 14.64 -4.45 1.52
CA GLU A 23 16.07 -4.48 1.87
C GLU A 23 16.98 -4.72 0.65
N ASN A 24 16.38 -4.88 -0.53
CA ASN A 24 17.09 -5.27 -1.74
C ASN A 24 17.69 -4.06 -2.47
N SER A 25 18.95 -3.76 -2.21
CA SER A 25 19.66 -2.62 -2.82
C SER A 25 19.75 -2.72 -4.34
N TRP A 26 19.88 -3.94 -4.90
CA TRP A 26 19.88 -4.11 -6.35
C TRP A 26 18.54 -3.67 -6.96
N LEU A 27 17.41 -4.13 -6.38
CA LEU A 27 16.08 -3.74 -6.86
C LEU A 27 15.83 -2.23 -6.71
N ASN A 28 16.07 -1.70 -5.51
CA ASN A 28 15.65 -0.37 -5.14
C ASN A 28 16.62 0.72 -5.61
N ILE A 29 17.93 0.45 -5.54
CA ILE A 29 18.94 1.44 -5.91
C ILE A 29 19.36 1.26 -7.36
N ASP A 30 19.77 0.05 -7.77
CA ASP A 30 20.34 -0.13 -9.10
C ASP A 30 19.25 -0.13 -10.18
N VAL A 31 18.16 -0.87 -10.00
CA VAL A 31 17.08 -0.90 -10.98
C VAL A 31 16.19 0.32 -10.87
N LEU A 32 15.52 0.52 -9.72
CA LEU A 32 14.50 1.56 -9.58
C LEU A 32 15.10 2.97 -9.70
N ARG A 33 16.16 3.27 -8.92
CA ARG A 33 16.73 4.61 -8.90
C ARG A 33 17.65 4.90 -10.08
N LYS A 34 18.63 4.01 -10.36
CA LYS A 34 19.64 4.28 -11.39
C LYS A 34 19.14 3.98 -12.79
N GLN A 35 18.61 2.76 -13.05
CA GLN A 35 18.21 2.38 -14.41
C GLN A 35 16.90 3.05 -14.83
N TRP A 36 15.90 3.07 -13.95
CA TRP A 36 14.59 3.67 -14.26
C TRP A 36 14.52 5.16 -13.93
N GLY A 37 15.48 5.72 -13.21
CA GLY A 37 15.55 7.14 -12.87
C GLY A 37 14.41 7.60 -11.95
N PHE A 38 13.82 6.71 -11.18
CA PHE A 38 12.71 7.04 -10.29
C PHE A 38 13.17 7.97 -9.15
N LYS A 39 12.50 9.11 -8.99
CA LYS A 39 12.84 10.15 -8.02
C LYS A 39 11.83 10.31 -6.88
N GLY A 40 10.70 9.59 -6.97
CA GLY A 40 9.63 9.66 -5.99
C GLY A 40 9.89 8.85 -4.72
N ILE A 41 8.86 8.69 -3.91
CA ILE A 41 8.93 7.95 -2.63
C ILE A 41 8.90 6.45 -2.91
N LEU A 42 9.84 5.70 -2.33
CA LEU A 42 9.75 4.26 -2.21
C LEU A 42 9.28 3.91 -0.79
N MET A 43 8.11 3.30 -0.67
CA MET A 43 7.56 2.89 0.62
C MET A 43 7.45 1.38 0.74
N SER A 44 7.41 0.87 1.95
CA SER A 44 7.11 -0.53 2.21
C SER A 44 5.61 -0.79 2.06
N ASP A 45 5.22 -2.02 1.79
CA ASP A 45 3.88 -2.49 2.16
C ASP A 45 3.76 -2.55 3.70
N TRP A 46 2.56 -2.71 4.22
CA TRP A 46 2.32 -2.69 5.66
C TRP A 46 3.03 -3.85 6.36
N THR A 47 3.91 -3.51 7.30
CA THR A 47 4.69 -4.48 8.09
C THR A 47 5.65 -5.38 7.27
N SER A 48 6.05 -4.96 6.08
CA SER A 48 6.96 -5.72 5.22
C SER A 48 8.44 -5.39 5.41
N VAL A 49 8.79 -4.57 6.41
CA VAL A 49 10.18 -4.33 6.82
C VAL A 49 10.57 -5.32 7.90
N TYR A 50 11.77 -5.90 7.77
CA TYR A 50 12.28 -6.92 8.69
C TYR A 50 13.59 -6.48 9.37
N SER A 51 14.33 -5.54 8.78
CA SER A 51 15.54 -4.93 9.33
C SER A 51 15.59 -3.44 9.02
N GLY A 52 15.68 -2.59 10.06
CA GLY A 52 15.78 -1.14 9.86
C GLY A 52 17.06 -0.73 9.15
N VAL A 53 18.18 -1.35 9.50
CA VAL A 53 19.50 -1.12 8.85
C VAL A 53 19.47 -1.66 7.41
N GLY A 54 18.91 -2.88 7.22
CA GLY A 54 18.75 -3.48 5.90
C GLY A 54 17.90 -2.60 4.97
N ALA A 55 16.74 -2.13 5.44
CA ALA A 55 15.86 -1.26 4.68
C ALA A 55 16.50 0.11 4.40
N ALA A 56 17.20 0.69 5.39
CA ALA A 56 17.92 1.93 5.19
C ALA A 56 18.96 1.82 4.08
N ASN A 57 19.83 0.83 4.14
CA ASN A 57 20.85 0.58 3.12
C ASN A 57 20.29 0.01 1.83
N GLY A 58 19.14 -0.69 1.90
CA GLY A 58 18.41 -1.23 0.76
C GLY A 58 17.67 -0.21 -0.10
N GLY A 59 17.64 1.07 0.31
CA GLY A 59 17.07 2.15 -0.51
C GLY A 59 15.61 2.49 -0.21
N LEU A 60 14.97 1.86 0.77
CA LEU A 60 13.60 2.18 1.22
C LEU A 60 13.56 3.57 1.85
N ASP A 61 12.62 4.43 1.45
CA ASP A 61 12.47 5.77 2.03
C ASP A 61 11.53 5.80 3.24
N LEU A 62 10.46 5.02 3.22
CA LEU A 62 9.39 5.10 4.21
C LEU A 62 8.87 3.72 4.61
N GLU A 63 8.91 3.42 5.90
CA GLU A 63 8.30 2.23 6.50
C GLU A 63 6.81 2.48 6.80
N MET A 64 5.94 1.57 6.40
CA MET A 64 4.50 1.65 6.57
C MET A 64 3.95 0.50 7.45
N PRO A 65 2.85 0.70 8.20
CA PRO A 65 2.07 1.94 8.40
C PRO A 65 2.68 2.84 9.48
N VAL A 66 3.62 2.32 10.26
CA VAL A 66 4.34 3.02 11.35
C VAL A 66 5.79 2.55 11.36
N GLY A 67 6.71 3.40 11.82
CA GLY A 67 8.10 3.02 12.00
C GLY A 67 8.22 2.00 13.13
N LYS A 68 8.57 0.77 12.79
CA LYS A 68 8.85 -0.32 13.72
C LYS A 68 10.33 -0.69 13.72
N PHE A 69 10.94 -0.66 12.55
CA PHE A 69 12.33 -1.01 12.32
C PHE A 69 13.18 0.20 11.91
N MET A 70 12.66 1.11 11.09
CA MET A 70 13.36 2.35 10.72
C MET A 70 13.09 3.43 11.77
N THR A 71 13.52 3.17 13.01
CA THR A 71 13.33 4.07 14.16
C THR A 71 14.63 4.76 14.54
N ARG A 72 14.51 5.82 15.35
CA ARG A 72 15.68 6.56 15.87
C ARG A 72 16.58 5.64 16.69
N GLU A 73 15.99 4.78 17.50
CA GLU A 73 16.69 3.85 18.41
C GLU A 73 17.54 2.83 17.66
N ILE A 74 17.15 2.47 16.43
CA ILE A 74 17.89 1.54 15.56
C ILE A 74 18.86 2.28 14.63
N LEU A 75 18.42 3.38 14.02
CA LEU A 75 19.20 4.03 12.97
C LEU A 75 20.27 4.98 13.52
N ILE A 76 20.06 5.68 14.64
CA ILE A 76 21.07 6.58 15.21
C ILE A 76 22.34 5.81 15.59
N PRO A 77 22.29 4.72 16.37
CA PRO A 77 23.50 3.95 16.65
C PRO A 77 24.15 3.35 15.40
N ALA A 78 23.34 2.98 14.40
CA ALA A 78 23.87 2.45 13.15
C ALA A 78 24.64 3.52 12.34
N ILE A 79 24.22 4.79 12.42
CA ILE A 79 24.92 5.92 11.81
C ILE A 79 26.21 6.21 12.59
N GLU A 80 26.13 6.32 13.90
CA GLU A 80 27.28 6.59 14.77
C GLU A 80 28.39 5.54 14.62
N ASN A 81 28.02 4.27 14.35
CA ASN A 81 28.96 3.19 14.10
C ASN A 81 29.34 3.05 12.61
N GLY A 82 28.89 3.94 11.72
CA GLY A 82 29.23 3.92 10.29
C GLY A 82 28.58 2.77 9.49
N ILE A 83 27.62 2.05 10.04
CA ILE A 83 26.88 0.95 9.38
C ILE A 83 25.87 1.52 8.36
N VAL A 84 25.24 2.63 8.71
CA VAL A 84 24.39 3.43 7.82
C VAL A 84 25.07 4.79 7.66
N LYS A 85 25.17 5.27 6.42
CA LYS A 85 25.71 6.60 6.17
C LYS A 85 24.64 7.66 6.37
N GLU A 86 25.00 8.83 6.89
CA GLU A 86 24.07 9.96 7.06
C GLU A 86 23.48 10.39 5.71
N GLU A 87 24.27 10.40 4.64
CA GLU A 87 23.82 10.70 3.29
C GLU A 87 22.72 9.75 2.79
N THR A 88 22.67 8.52 3.32
CA THR A 88 21.61 7.55 3.03
C THR A 88 20.28 8.04 3.58
N ILE A 89 20.26 8.62 4.77
CA ILE A 89 19.07 9.19 5.39
C ILE A 89 18.66 10.48 4.69
N ASP A 90 19.64 11.35 4.37
CA ASP A 90 19.39 12.58 3.63
C ASP A 90 18.74 12.33 2.27
N ALA A 91 19.18 11.28 1.57
CA ALA A 91 18.58 10.90 0.29
C ALA A 91 17.09 10.54 0.46
N LYS A 92 16.70 9.80 1.51
CA LYS A 92 15.31 9.45 1.80
C LYS A 92 14.46 10.69 2.07
N VAL A 93 14.94 11.57 2.93
CA VAL A 93 14.30 12.86 3.24
C VAL A 93 14.13 13.68 1.95
N ARG A 94 15.15 13.72 1.11
CA ARG A 94 15.10 14.42 -0.19
C ARG A 94 14.02 13.82 -1.11
N HIS A 95 13.92 12.50 -1.23
CA HIS A 95 12.88 11.86 -2.05
C HIS A 95 11.48 12.20 -1.57
N ILE A 96 11.27 12.21 -0.26
CA ILE A 96 9.97 12.58 0.34
C ILE A 96 9.65 14.04 0.07
N LEU A 97 10.57 14.96 0.42
CA LEU A 97 10.35 16.40 0.27
C LEU A 97 10.16 16.82 -1.18
N GLN A 98 10.99 16.34 -2.10
CA GLN A 98 10.86 16.69 -3.53
C GLN A 98 9.54 16.18 -4.11
N THR A 99 9.05 15.01 -3.67
CA THR A 99 7.75 14.48 -4.09
C THR A 99 6.62 15.36 -3.57
N LEU A 100 6.64 15.73 -2.29
CA LEU A 100 5.64 16.64 -1.71
C LEU A 100 5.61 17.99 -2.41
N ILE A 101 6.80 18.55 -2.72
CA ILE A 101 6.91 19.82 -3.45
C ILE A 101 6.36 19.67 -4.87
N ALA A 102 6.74 18.61 -5.60
CA ALA A 102 6.31 18.39 -6.97
C ALA A 102 4.77 18.25 -7.09
N PHE A 103 4.11 17.74 -6.07
CA PHE A 103 2.64 17.64 -6.00
C PHE A 103 1.97 18.87 -5.35
N GLY A 104 2.72 19.93 -5.02
CA GLY A 104 2.17 21.12 -4.38
C GLY A 104 1.61 20.88 -2.99
N ALA A 105 1.97 19.78 -2.33
CA ALA A 105 1.40 19.39 -1.05
C ALA A 105 1.78 20.32 0.12
N LEU A 106 2.77 21.17 -0.07
CA LEU A 106 3.17 22.18 0.91
C LEU A 106 2.41 23.52 0.72
N ASP A 107 1.88 23.76 -0.49
CA ASP A 107 1.29 25.03 -0.89
C ASP A 107 -0.25 24.97 -0.94
N THR A 108 -0.81 23.77 -0.99
CA THR A 108 -2.26 23.57 -1.11
C THR A 108 -2.85 22.91 0.13
N PRO A 109 -4.10 23.22 0.50
CA PRO A 109 -4.81 22.50 1.55
C PRO A 109 -4.90 21.00 1.23
N ARG A 110 -4.62 20.15 2.22
CA ARG A 110 -4.68 18.68 2.07
C ARG A 110 -6.08 18.11 1.87
N GLU A 111 -7.09 18.91 2.17
CA GLU A 111 -8.49 18.50 2.10
C GLU A 111 -9.28 19.53 1.28
N ASP A 112 -9.85 19.08 0.18
CA ASP A 112 -10.85 19.85 -0.53
C ASP A 112 -12.23 19.53 0.05
N LYS A 113 -12.78 20.46 0.83
CA LYS A 113 -14.07 20.31 1.47
C LYS A 113 -15.26 20.48 0.50
N SER A 114 -15.01 20.96 -0.71
CA SER A 114 -16.04 21.07 -1.75
C SER A 114 -16.39 19.72 -2.38
N ILE A 115 -15.53 18.72 -2.24
CA ILE A 115 -15.77 17.37 -2.76
C ILE A 115 -16.80 16.68 -1.87
N ASP A 116 -17.96 16.41 -2.44
CA ASP A 116 -19.00 15.62 -1.78
C ASP A 116 -18.53 14.16 -1.64
N LYS A 117 -18.31 13.72 -0.40
CA LYS A 117 -17.88 12.37 -0.07
C LYS A 117 -18.96 11.31 -0.33
N ASP A 118 -20.20 11.75 -0.57
CA ASP A 118 -21.37 10.87 -0.65
C ASP A 118 -22.20 11.11 -1.92
N ASN A 119 -21.53 11.54 -2.99
CA ASN A 119 -22.22 11.88 -4.24
C ASN A 119 -22.92 10.66 -4.89
N ALA A 120 -24.09 10.91 -5.48
CA ALA A 120 -24.93 9.88 -6.08
C ALA A 120 -24.25 9.18 -7.27
N GLN A 121 -23.49 9.92 -8.09
CA GLN A 121 -22.79 9.36 -9.25
C GLN A 121 -21.74 8.32 -8.85
N SER A 122 -20.97 8.56 -7.77
CA SER A 122 -19.99 7.57 -7.29
C SER A 122 -20.66 6.30 -6.78
N LYS A 123 -21.86 6.41 -6.20
CA LYS A 123 -22.64 5.23 -5.76
C LYS A 123 -23.15 4.42 -6.95
N GLU A 124 -23.63 5.08 -7.99
CA GLU A 124 -24.07 4.43 -9.21
C GLU A 124 -22.92 3.70 -9.91
N ILE A 125 -21.79 4.37 -10.13
CA ILE A 125 -20.59 3.77 -10.71
C ILE A 125 -20.11 2.57 -9.88
N ALA A 126 -20.09 2.68 -8.54
CA ALA A 126 -19.69 1.59 -7.67
C ALA A 126 -20.65 0.38 -7.76
N LEU A 127 -21.94 0.64 -7.93
CA LEU A 127 -22.94 -0.42 -8.13
C LEU A 127 -22.75 -1.12 -9.47
N ASP A 128 -22.50 -0.37 -10.54
CA ASP A 128 -22.30 -0.92 -11.86
C ASP A 128 -21.01 -1.73 -11.94
N LEU A 129 -19.90 -1.21 -11.38
CA LEU A 129 -18.66 -1.98 -11.23
C LEU A 129 -18.86 -3.29 -10.48
N ALA A 130 -19.65 -3.27 -9.40
CA ALA A 130 -19.96 -4.48 -8.65
C ALA A 130 -20.78 -5.48 -9.47
N ARG A 131 -21.73 -5.02 -10.27
CA ARG A 131 -22.55 -5.87 -11.14
C ARG A 131 -21.73 -6.49 -12.27
N GLU A 132 -20.92 -5.70 -12.95
CA GLU A 132 -20.08 -6.15 -14.05
C GLU A 132 -18.89 -7.01 -13.58
N GLY A 133 -18.41 -6.80 -12.35
CA GLY A 133 -17.33 -7.58 -11.77
C GLY A 133 -17.71 -8.99 -11.33
N VAL A 134 -18.99 -9.33 -11.26
CA VAL A 134 -19.45 -10.67 -10.86
C VAL A 134 -19.44 -11.61 -12.06
N VAL A 135 -18.66 -12.69 -11.98
CA VAL A 135 -18.57 -13.72 -13.00
C VAL A 135 -19.35 -14.95 -12.57
N LEU A 136 -20.35 -15.35 -13.38
CA LEU A 136 -21.12 -16.57 -13.16
C LEU A 136 -20.32 -17.78 -13.65
N LEU A 137 -19.62 -18.46 -12.75
CA LEU A 137 -18.76 -19.60 -13.10
C LEU A 137 -19.56 -20.86 -13.42
N LYS A 138 -20.74 -21.05 -12.79
CA LYS A 138 -21.57 -22.24 -12.94
C LYS A 138 -23.02 -21.91 -12.59
N ASN A 139 -23.96 -22.37 -13.41
CA ASN A 139 -25.40 -22.24 -13.16
C ASN A 139 -26.15 -23.46 -13.71
N ASP A 140 -25.76 -24.65 -13.25
CA ASP A 140 -26.40 -25.90 -13.65
C ASP A 140 -27.86 -25.89 -13.20
N ASN A 141 -28.75 -26.39 -14.06
CA ASN A 141 -30.19 -26.44 -13.84
C ASN A 141 -30.87 -25.06 -13.69
N GLY A 142 -30.22 -23.96 -14.08
CA GLY A 142 -30.85 -22.63 -14.05
C GLY A 142 -31.28 -22.19 -12.65
N THR A 143 -30.44 -22.44 -11.65
CA THR A 143 -30.70 -22.04 -10.24
C THR A 143 -30.78 -20.52 -10.10
N LEU A 144 -30.00 -19.78 -10.92
CA LEU A 144 -30.06 -18.34 -11.00
C LEU A 144 -30.73 -17.90 -12.31
N PRO A 145 -31.50 -16.79 -12.31
CA PRO A 145 -31.88 -15.97 -11.14
C PRO A 145 -32.84 -16.71 -10.22
N TYR A 146 -32.78 -16.40 -8.91
CA TYR A 146 -33.71 -16.98 -7.94
C TYR A 146 -35.15 -16.66 -8.32
N ARG A 147 -36.00 -17.70 -8.35
CA ARG A 147 -37.45 -17.53 -8.52
C ARG A 147 -38.06 -17.16 -7.18
N ASN A 148 -39.26 -16.58 -7.22
CA ASN A 148 -40.03 -16.26 -5.99
C ASN A 148 -40.13 -17.49 -5.07
N GLY A 149 -39.68 -17.36 -3.83
CA GLY A 149 -39.64 -18.42 -2.86
C GLY A 149 -38.92 -18.02 -1.56
N ARG A 150 -38.87 -18.93 -0.61
CA ARG A 150 -38.09 -18.73 0.62
C ARG A 150 -36.60 -18.99 0.30
N THR A 151 -35.75 -18.03 0.60
CA THR A 151 -34.30 -18.17 0.48
C THR A 151 -33.68 -18.15 1.87
N LEU A 152 -32.90 -19.18 2.19
CA LEU A 152 -32.11 -19.23 3.42
C LEU A 152 -30.69 -18.74 3.12
N VAL A 153 -30.26 -17.67 3.82
CA VAL A 153 -28.90 -17.15 3.75
C VAL A 153 -28.14 -17.61 4.97
N ILE A 154 -27.02 -18.30 4.79
CA ILE A 154 -26.22 -18.90 5.85
C ILE A 154 -24.78 -18.40 5.73
N GLY A 155 -24.13 -18.13 6.85
CA GLY A 155 -22.71 -17.79 6.93
C GLY A 155 -22.46 -16.62 7.87
N PRO A 156 -21.18 -16.35 8.19
CA PRO A 156 -20.80 -15.31 9.16
C PRO A 156 -21.22 -13.89 8.73
N ASN A 157 -21.54 -13.70 7.46
CA ASN A 157 -21.98 -12.43 6.90
C ASN A 157 -23.48 -12.41 6.54
N ALA A 158 -24.23 -13.44 6.87
CA ALA A 158 -25.63 -13.57 6.47
C ALA A 158 -26.54 -12.46 7.03
N ASP A 159 -26.24 -11.98 8.25
CA ASP A 159 -26.99 -10.93 8.94
C ASP A 159 -26.16 -9.65 9.14
N SER A 160 -24.94 -9.60 8.61
CA SER A 160 -24.10 -8.43 8.81
C SER A 160 -24.27 -7.41 7.69
N HIS A 161 -25.14 -6.42 7.90
CA HIS A 161 -25.03 -5.12 7.25
C HIS A 161 -23.75 -4.43 7.79
N ARG A 162 -22.56 -4.98 7.48
CA ARG A 162 -21.33 -4.30 7.81
C ARG A 162 -21.27 -3.02 6.97
N ARG A 163 -21.82 -1.93 7.50
CA ARG A 163 -21.34 -0.61 7.14
C ARG A 163 -19.83 -0.68 7.27
N ARG A 164 -19.12 -0.56 6.15
CA ARG A 164 -17.66 -0.56 6.12
C ARG A 164 -17.12 0.41 7.16
N LYS A 165 -16.75 -0.07 8.32
CA LYS A 165 -15.59 0.49 9.01
C LYS A 165 -14.42 0.19 8.08
N ARG A 166 -13.67 1.22 7.70
CA ARG A 166 -12.51 1.18 6.81
C ARG A 166 -11.76 -0.14 6.98
N ILE A 167 -11.71 -0.95 5.92
CA ILE A 167 -10.96 -2.19 5.92
C ILE A 167 -9.51 -1.81 5.69
N CYS A 168 -8.82 -1.45 6.77
CA CYS A 168 -7.44 -1.81 6.93
C CYS A 168 -7.45 -3.07 7.78
N HIS A 169 -7.67 -4.21 7.18
CA HIS A 169 -7.58 -5.47 7.89
C HIS A 169 -6.14 -5.96 7.85
N PRO A 170 -5.52 -6.28 9.00
CA PRO A 170 -4.34 -7.13 8.98
C PRO A 170 -4.76 -8.48 8.39
N LEU A 171 -3.97 -8.97 7.44
CA LEU A 171 -4.19 -10.23 6.70
C LEU A 171 -4.14 -11.50 7.58
N PHE A 172 -4.13 -11.38 8.89
CA PHE A 172 -4.11 -12.50 9.83
C PHE A 172 -5.18 -12.34 10.90
N GLY A 173 -6.42 -12.62 10.53
CA GLY A 173 -7.48 -12.92 11.47
C GLY A 173 -7.33 -14.36 11.95
N SER A 174 -7.19 -14.57 13.27
CA SER A 174 -7.28 -15.89 13.89
C SER A 174 -8.60 -16.54 13.52
N VAL A 175 -8.53 -17.72 12.89
CA VAL A 175 -9.66 -18.64 12.79
C VAL A 175 -9.82 -19.25 14.16
N THR A 176 -10.88 -18.87 14.88
CA THR A 176 -11.38 -19.65 16.03
C THR A 176 -12.49 -20.55 15.49
N LEU A 177 -12.29 -21.85 15.62
CA LEU A 177 -13.29 -22.89 15.36
C LEU A 177 -14.42 -22.78 16.37
#